data_bc812565fd4be6ad4a54342961367c0a
#
_entry.id   bc812565fd4be6ad4a54342961367c0a
#
_cell.length_a   1.000
_cell.length_b   1.000
_cell.length_c   1.000
_cell.angle_alpha   90.00
_cell.angle_beta   90.00
_cell.angle_gamma   90.00
#
_symmetry.space_group_name_H-M   'P 1'
#
loop_
_entity.id
_entity.type
_entity.pdbx_description
1 polymer ?
#
loop_
_entity_poly.entity_id
_entity_poly.type
_entity_poly.pdbx_seq_one_letter_code
_entity_poly.pdbx_strand_id
1 'polypeptide(L)'
;MTARFAAIRVIAVLSVLLGVNYVAWRWLESVNWSAWWIAVPLVVAETYSLIDTFLFCLTMWRAKQRPAPVSPPRGTVDVFITTYDEPIELVMTTALSLIHI
;
A
#
# COMPACT_ATOMS: atom_id res chain seq x y z
N MET A 1 -16.02 -12.10 10.17
CA MET A 1 -15.13 -10.98 9.86
C MET A 1 -14.86 -10.20 11.12
N THR A 2 -13.59 -9.92 11.44
CA THR A 2 -13.26 -9.13 12.61
C THR A 2 -13.56 -7.65 12.36
N ALA A 3 -13.79 -6.89 13.43
CA ALA A 3 -13.99 -5.44 13.34
C ALA A 3 -12.83 -4.72 12.66
N ARG A 4 -11.60 -5.24 12.81
CA ARG A 4 -10.41 -4.71 12.17
C ARG A 4 -10.51 -4.73 10.65
N PHE A 5 -10.95 -5.84 10.07
CA PHE A 5 -11.09 -5.96 8.62
C PHE A 5 -12.25 -5.12 8.09
N ALA A 6 -13.34 -5.01 8.86
CA ALA A 6 -14.42 -4.09 8.52
C ALA A 6 -13.95 -2.64 8.50
N ALA A 7 -13.15 -2.24 9.49
CA ALA A 7 -12.57 -0.89 9.54
C ALA A 7 -11.66 -0.62 8.34
N ILE A 8 -10.83 -1.59 7.95
CA ILE A 8 -9.95 -1.46 6.77
C ILE A 8 -10.79 -1.23 5.51
N ARG A 9 -11.89 -1.95 5.34
CA ARG A 9 -12.76 -1.78 4.18
C ARG A 9 -13.46 -0.43 4.16
N VAL A 10 -13.93 0.04 5.31
CA VAL A 10 -14.54 1.36 5.42
C VAL A 10 -13.55 2.46 5.07
N ILE A 11 -12.33 2.38 5.62
CA ILE A 11 -11.28 3.35 5.31
C ILE A 11 -10.92 3.31 3.84
N ALA A 12 -10.83 2.13 3.23
CA ALA A 12 -10.54 1.98 1.81
C ALA A 12 -11.60 2.65 0.94
N VAL A 13 -12.88 2.42 1.23
CA VAL A 13 -13.98 3.03 0.49
C VAL A 13 -13.98 4.55 0.63
N LEU A 14 -13.80 5.05 1.86
CA LEU A 14 -13.73 6.49 2.10
C LEU A 14 -12.55 7.13 1.38
N SER A 15 -11.38 6.47 1.38
CA SER A 15 -10.20 6.98 0.70
C SER A 15 -10.43 7.10 -0.81
N VAL A 16 -11.04 6.09 -1.42
CA VAL A 16 -11.32 6.10 -2.86
C VAL A 16 -12.36 7.19 -3.18
N LEU A 17 -13.43 7.28 -2.40
CA LEU A 17 -14.47 8.29 -2.64
C LEU A 17 -13.94 9.71 -2.52
N LEU A 18 -13.16 9.99 -1.48
CA LEU A 18 -12.55 11.30 -1.30
C LEU A 18 -11.53 11.60 -2.39
N GLY A 19 -10.75 10.59 -2.81
CA GLY A 19 -9.80 10.72 -3.89
C GLY A 19 -10.47 11.03 -5.23
N VAL A 20 -11.56 10.35 -5.55
CA VAL A 20 -12.35 10.61 -6.76
C VAL A 20 -12.92 12.03 -6.72
N ASN A 21 -13.47 12.45 -5.60
CA ASN A 21 -13.99 13.81 -5.43
C ASN A 21 -12.88 14.85 -5.65
N TYR A 22 -11.71 14.65 -5.06
CA TYR A 22 -10.57 15.54 -5.20
C TYR A 22 -10.09 15.64 -6.65
N VAL A 23 -9.90 14.50 -7.32
CA VAL A 23 -9.40 14.47 -8.69
C VAL A 23 -10.42 15.09 -9.65
N ALA A 24 -11.71 14.82 -9.45
CA ALA A 24 -12.76 15.46 -10.25
C ALA A 24 -12.74 16.98 -10.10
N TRP A 25 -12.61 17.49 -8.88
CA TRP A 25 -12.48 18.91 -8.63
C TRP A 25 -11.24 19.50 -9.32
N ARG A 26 -10.11 18.80 -9.25
CA ARG A 26 -8.88 19.25 -9.91
C ARG A 26 -9.07 19.41 -11.42
N TRP A 27 -9.68 18.43 -12.07
CA TRP A 27 -9.91 18.48 -13.50
C TRP A 27 -10.94 19.54 -13.91
N LEU A 28 -12.00 19.71 -13.12
CA LEU A 28 -13.12 20.56 -13.49
C LEU A 28 -12.91 22.03 -13.12
N GLU A 29 -12.29 22.31 -11.99
CA GLU A 29 -12.27 23.66 -11.44
C GLU A 29 -10.88 24.21 -11.13
N SER A 30 -9.91 23.35 -10.86
CA SER A 30 -8.61 23.79 -10.36
C SER A 30 -7.51 23.89 -11.42
N VAL A 31 -7.72 23.31 -12.61
CA VAL A 31 -6.68 23.33 -13.65
C VAL A 31 -6.56 24.75 -14.22
N ASN A 32 -5.34 25.27 -14.15
CA ASN A 32 -5.01 26.56 -14.77
C ASN A 32 -4.63 26.35 -16.24
N TRP A 33 -5.56 26.55 -17.13
CA TRP A 33 -5.35 26.36 -18.55
C TRP A 33 -4.33 27.33 -19.16
N SER A 34 -4.08 28.46 -18.49
CA SER A 34 -3.03 29.40 -18.93
C SER A 34 -1.62 28.82 -18.79
N ALA A 35 -1.43 27.91 -17.82
CA ALA A 35 -0.19 27.20 -17.59
C ALA A 35 -0.37 25.69 -17.81
N TRP A 36 -1.06 25.30 -18.87
CA TRP A 36 -1.45 23.92 -19.13
C TRP A 36 -0.27 22.96 -19.20
N TRP A 37 0.87 23.43 -19.66
CA TRP A 37 2.08 22.62 -19.82
C TRP A 37 2.67 22.13 -18.48
N ILE A 38 2.30 22.78 -17.36
CA ILE A 38 2.62 22.31 -16.01
C ILE A 38 1.39 21.66 -15.35
N ALA A 39 0.23 22.31 -15.49
CA ALA A 39 -0.99 21.91 -14.80
C ALA A 39 -1.50 20.53 -15.27
N VAL A 40 -1.49 20.27 -16.57
CA VAL A 40 -1.97 19.00 -17.11
C VAL A 40 -1.11 17.81 -16.67
N PRO A 41 0.23 17.85 -16.79
CA PRO A 41 1.06 16.75 -16.26
C PRO A 41 0.87 16.53 -14.77
N LEU A 42 0.71 17.59 -13.98
CA LEU A 42 0.49 17.47 -12.55
C LEU A 42 -0.82 16.75 -12.23
N VAL A 43 -1.90 17.13 -12.88
CA VAL A 43 -3.21 16.51 -12.66
C VAL A 43 -3.24 15.07 -13.18
N VAL A 44 -2.55 14.79 -14.27
CA VAL A 44 -2.36 13.41 -14.77
C VAL A 44 -1.64 12.56 -13.74
N ALA A 45 -0.59 13.09 -13.11
CA ALA A 45 0.13 12.38 -12.06
C ALA A 45 -0.78 12.11 -10.84
N GLU A 46 -1.60 13.08 -10.45
CA GLU A 46 -2.56 12.90 -9.35
C GLU A 46 -3.62 11.85 -9.69
N THR A 47 -4.09 11.82 -10.94
CA THR A 47 -5.03 10.81 -11.41
C THR A 47 -4.40 9.41 -11.38
N TYR A 48 -3.14 9.31 -11.77
CA TYR A 48 -2.38 8.05 -11.66
C TYR A 48 -2.29 7.59 -10.21
N SER A 49 -2.01 8.49 -9.28
CA SER A 49 -1.96 8.17 -7.86
C SER A 49 -3.30 7.65 -7.33
N LEU A 50 -4.41 8.21 -7.81
CA LEU A 50 -5.74 7.73 -7.45
C LEU A 50 -5.98 6.29 -7.96
N ILE A 51 -5.58 6.02 -9.20
CA ILE A 51 -5.69 4.67 -9.78
C ILE A 51 -4.85 3.69 -8.97
N ASP A 52 -3.64 4.07 -8.61
CA ASP A 52 -2.76 3.24 -7.79
C ASP A 52 -3.37 2.95 -6.41
N THR A 53 -3.94 3.96 -5.77
CA THR A 53 -4.64 3.80 -4.48
C THR A 53 -5.82 2.85 -4.62
N PHE A 54 -6.60 2.98 -5.69
CA PHE A 54 -7.73 2.09 -5.95
C PHE A 54 -7.28 0.63 -6.12
N LEU A 55 -6.23 0.41 -6.89
CA LEU A 55 -5.67 -0.93 -7.08
C LEU A 55 -5.15 -1.52 -5.77
N PHE A 56 -4.48 -0.70 -4.97
CA PHE A 56 -4.02 -1.11 -3.64
C PHE A 56 -5.20 -1.52 -2.75
N CYS A 57 -6.27 -0.72 -2.75
CA CYS A 57 -7.47 -1.05 -1.98
C CYS A 57 -8.11 -2.36 -2.44
N LEU A 58 -8.10 -2.64 -3.75
CA LEU A 58 -8.60 -3.92 -4.27
C LEU A 58 -7.78 -5.09 -3.76
N THR A 59 -6.44 -4.96 -3.73
CA THR A 59 -5.57 -6.04 -3.23
C THR A 59 -5.77 -6.26 -1.74
N MET A 60 -6.00 -5.21 -0.97
CA MET A 60 -6.20 -5.30 0.47
C MET A 60 -7.62 -5.69 0.86
N TRP A 61 -8.58 -5.64 -0.07
CA TRP A 61 -9.98 -5.90 0.23
C TRP A 61 -10.22 -7.29 0.79
N ARG A 62 -9.48 -8.27 0.27
CA ARG A 62 -9.59 -9.67 0.69
C ARG A 62 -8.53 -10.07 1.71
N ALA A 63 -7.87 -9.11 2.31
CA ALA A 63 -6.86 -9.40 3.32
C ALA A 63 -7.48 -10.19 4.47
N LYS A 64 -6.83 -11.26 4.86
CA LYS A 64 -7.24 -12.09 6.00
C LYS A 64 -6.00 -12.53 6.77
N GLN A 65 -6.21 -12.70 8.04
CA GLN A 65 -5.18 -13.26 8.89
C GLN A 65 -5.19 -14.78 8.73
N ARG A 66 -4.08 -15.34 8.32
CA ARG A 66 -3.96 -16.79 8.20
C ARG A 66 -3.73 -17.39 9.58
N PRO A 67 -4.44 -18.46 9.91
CA PRO A 67 -4.16 -19.18 11.15
C PRO A 67 -2.80 -19.86 11.09
N ALA A 68 -2.18 -20.06 12.25
CA ALA A 68 -0.94 -20.80 12.34
C ALA A 68 -1.16 -22.24 11.84
N PRO A 69 -0.17 -22.85 11.18
CA PRO A 69 -0.31 -24.23 10.73
C PRO A 69 -0.46 -25.18 11.93
N VAL A 70 -1.30 -26.20 11.75
CA VAL A 70 -1.58 -27.18 12.81
C VAL A 70 -0.37 -28.08 13.07
N SER A 71 0.41 -28.37 12.04
CA SER A 71 1.61 -29.20 12.16
C SER A 71 2.86 -28.36 11.88
N PRO A 72 4.00 -28.68 12.55
CA PRO A 72 5.23 -27.95 12.25
C PRO A 72 5.65 -28.17 10.80
N PRO A 73 6.26 -27.14 10.16
CA PRO A 73 6.70 -27.27 8.78
C PRO A 73 7.80 -28.32 8.66
N ARG A 74 7.75 -29.09 7.59
CA ARG A 74 8.78 -30.07 7.26
C ARG A 74 9.66 -29.51 6.18
N GLY A 75 10.97 -29.71 6.31
CA GLY A 75 11.95 -29.27 5.33
C GLY A 75 12.82 -28.14 5.84
N THR A 76 13.66 -27.63 4.97
CA THR A 76 14.58 -26.55 5.27
C THR A 76 14.05 -25.24 4.69
N VAL A 77 14.29 -24.15 5.39
CA VAL A 77 13.93 -22.81 4.95
C VAL A 77 15.20 -21.97 4.86
N ASP A 78 15.47 -21.42 3.68
CA ASP A 78 16.56 -20.48 3.48
C ASP A 78 16.00 -19.07 3.51
N VAL A 79 16.65 -18.23 4.29
CA VAL A 79 16.27 -16.82 4.39
C VAL A 79 17.37 -15.95 3.81
N PHE A 80 17.01 -15.13 2.83
CA PHE A 80 17.95 -14.22 2.19
C PHE A 80 17.63 -12.78 2.65
N ILE A 81 18.61 -12.14 3.28
CA ILE A 81 18.48 -10.77 3.71
C ILE A 81 19.32 -9.92 2.77
N THR A 82 18.64 -9.13 1.93
CA THR A 82 19.31 -8.22 1.01
C THR A 82 19.84 -7.01 1.76
N THR A 83 21.12 -6.74 1.63
CA THR A 83 21.75 -5.59 2.28
C THR A 83 22.67 -4.89 1.30
N TYR A 84 22.77 -3.58 1.44
CA TYR A 84 23.74 -2.77 0.71
C TYR A 84 24.26 -1.69 1.64
N ASP A 85 25.52 -1.88 2.12
CA ASP A 85 26.23 -0.90 2.96
C ASP A 85 25.41 -0.43 4.18
N GLU A 86 24.65 -1.35 4.80
CA GLU A 86 23.86 -1.06 5.97
C GLU A 86 24.61 -1.42 7.26
N PRO A 87 24.33 -0.73 8.39
CA PRO A 87 24.94 -1.10 9.66
C PRO A 87 24.62 -2.53 10.07
N ILE A 88 25.61 -3.20 10.64
CA ILE A 88 25.46 -4.59 11.09
C ILE A 88 24.31 -4.75 12.08
N GLU A 89 24.08 -3.77 12.95
CA GLU A 89 23.01 -3.80 13.95
C GLU A 89 21.62 -3.92 13.30
N LEU A 90 21.41 -3.21 12.20
CA LEU A 90 20.15 -3.26 11.47
C LEU A 90 19.91 -4.64 10.86
N VAL A 91 20.93 -5.21 10.24
CA VAL A 91 20.87 -6.56 9.64
C VAL A 91 20.63 -7.61 10.72
N MET A 92 21.33 -7.51 11.83
CA MET A 92 21.18 -8.44 12.97
C MET A 92 19.78 -8.37 13.58
N THR A 93 19.22 -7.16 13.71
CA THR A 93 17.85 -6.98 14.20
C THR A 93 16.84 -7.69 13.29
N THR A 94 17.01 -7.55 11.99
CA THR A 94 16.16 -8.23 10.99
C THR A 94 16.31 -9.74 11.09
N ALA A 95 17.54 -10.25 11.17
CA ALA A 95 17.81 -11.66 11.28
C ALA A 95 17.21 -12.27 12.56
N LEU A 96 17.35 -11.57 13.69
CA LEU A 96 16.79 -12.03 14.96
C LEU A 96 15.26 -12.03 14.97
N SER A 97 14.63 -11.06 14.30
CA SER A 97 13.17 -11.00 14.20
C SER A 97 12.61 -12.19 13.41
N LEU A 98 13.35 -12.71 12.43
CA LEU A 98 12.94 -13.85 11.62
C LEU A 98 12.96 -15.18 12.41
N ILE A 99 13.79 -15.27 13.44
CA ILE A 99 13.87 -16.46 14.29
C ILE A 99 12.59 -16.66 15.10
N HIS A 100 11.89 -15.59 15.42
CA HIS A 100 10.70 -15.60 16.27
C HIS A 100 9.38 -15.63 15.49
N ILE A 101 9.41 -15.84 14.19
CA ILE A 101 8.21 -15.96 13.37
C ILE A 101 7.52 -17.34 13.52
#